data_1d6135ffd370a54a3fae23bea6b244fb
#
_entry.id   1d6135ffd370a54a3fae23bea6b244fb
#
_cell.length_a   1.000
_cell.length_b   1.000
_cell.length_c   1.000
_cell.angle_alpha   90.00
_cell.angle_beta   90.00
_cell.angle_gamma   90.00
#
_symmetry.space_group_name_H-M   'P 1'
#
loop_
_entity.id
_entity.type
_entity.pdbx_description
1 polymer ?
#
loop_
_entity_poly.entity_id
_entity_poly.type
_entity_poly.pdbx_seq_one_letter_code
_entity_poly.pdbx_strand_id
1 'polypeptide(L)'
;HDGKVQYRHFTPKNIRDEKYDVHEYLVVRSVDSTDSEPRVHILDKKNEKLATYNIPYGAYMMVRDGAKVKKGDIIAKIIKLGEGTKDITGGLPRVQELFEARNPKGKAILSEIDGRIEILPAKKKQMRVINVRSLTNPDDFKEYLIPMGERLVVTDGLKIKAGDKITEGAISPYDILNIKGLVAAEQFILESVQQVYREQDVTVNDKHIEIIVKQMFRKVRIVDSGA
;
A
#
# COMPACT_ATOMS: atom_id res chain seq x y z
N HIS A 1 -6.51 -2.78 -24.42
CA HIS A 1 -7.61 -3.31 -25.23
C HIS A 1 -8.45 -2.15 -25.75
N ASP A 2 -8.85 -2.22 -27.00
CA ASP A 2 -9.81 -1.29 -27.60
C ASP A 2 -11.21 -1.86 -27.38
N GLY A 3 -12.13 -1.08 -26.82
CA GLY A 3 -13.45 -1.61 -26.52
C GLY A 3 -14.42 -0.58 -25.94
N LYS A 4 -15.58 -1.07 -25.52
CA LYS A 4 -16.63 -0.28 -24.87
C LYS A 4 -16.56 -0.49 -23.36
N VAL A 5 -16.56 0.58 -22.59
CA VAL A 5 -16.55 0.55 -21.13
C VAL A 5 -17.91 0.17 -20.58
N GLN A 6 -17.96 -0.72 -19.61
CA GLN A 6 -19.15 -1.06 -18.84
C GLN A 6 -18.87 -1.03 -17.36
N TYR A 7 -19.61 -0.24 -16.61
CA TYR A 7 -19.55 -0.20 -15.15
C TYR A 7 -20.32 -1.37 -14.53
N ARG A 8 -19.76 -1.93 -13.46
CA ARG A 8 -20.37 -3.01 -12.68
C ARG A 8 -20.23 -2.74 -11.19
N HIS A 9 -21.32 -2.92 -10.47
CA HIS A 9 -21.41 -2.82 -9.01
C HIS A 9 -21.13 -1.42 -8.42
N PHE A 10 -21.20 -0.36 -9.24
CA PHE A 10 -21.15 1.01 -8.75
C PHE A 10 -21.86 1.98 -9.68
N THR A 11 -22.37 3.05 -9.09
CA THR A 11 -22.89 4.21 -9.82
C THR A 11 -22.07 5.42 -9.42
N PRO A 12 -21.34 6.05 -10.34
CA PRO A 12 -20.55 7.20 -10.00
C PRO A 12 -21.44 8.41 -9.70
N LYS A 13 -21.05 9.22 -8.69
CA LYS A 13 -21.68 10.51 -8.42
C LYS A 13 -20.83 11.63 -9.00
N ASN A 14 -21.50 12.59 -9.68
CA ASN A 14 -20.82 13.83 -10.08
C ASN A 14 -20.54 14.67 -8.83
N ILE A 15 -19.30 15.04 -8.64
CA ILE A 15 -18.88 16.00 -7.63
C ILE A 15 -18.32 17.20 -8.39
N ARG A 16 -18.94 18.37 -8.19
CA ARG A 16 -18.31 19.64 -8.58
C ARG A 16 -17.28 19.96 -7.52
N ASP A 17 -16.03 19.98 -7.92
CA ASP A 17 -14.96 20.50 -7.06
C ASP A 17 -14.76 21.97 -7.41
N GLU A 18 -15.26 22.85 -6.55
CA GLU A 18 -15.18 24.32 -6.73
C GLU A 18 -13.74 24.84 -6.64
N LYS A 19 -12.80 24.00 -6.22
CA LYS A 19 -11.41 24.41 -5.97
C LYS A 19 -10.48 24.23 -7.17
N TYR A 20 -10.88 23.45 -8.14
CA TYR A 20 -10.12 23.20 -9.38
C TYR A 20 -11.05 23.38 -10.56
N ASP A 21 -10.82 24.41 -11.34
CA ASP A 21 -11.57 24.84 -12.53
C ASP A 21 -11.52 23.78 -13.66
N VAL A 22 -11.80 22.53 -13.36
CA VAL A 22 -11.69 21.41 -14.30
C VAL A 22 -12.83 20.42 -14.11
N HIS A 23 -13.67 20.31 -15.13
CA HIS A 23 -14.53 19.20 -15.54
C HIS A 23 -15.15 18.28 -14.46
N GLU A 24 -16.45 18.01 -14.61
CA GLU A 24 -17.23 17.05 -13.84
C GLU A 24 -16.54 15.69 -13.70
N TYR A 25 -15.99 15.40 -12.51
CA TYR A 25 -15.42 14.10 -12.20
C TYR A 25 -16.48 13.20 -11.59
N LEU A 26 -16.56 11.98 -12.09
CA LEU A 26 -17.39 10.93 -11.54
C LEU A 26 -16.60 10.19 -10.45
N VAL A 27 -17.05 10.26 -9.21
CA VAL A 27 -16.38 9.57 -8.08
C VAL A 27 -17.09 8.27 -7.76
N VAL A 28 -16.30 7.20 -7.61
CA VAL A 28 -16.79 5.90 -7.16
C VAL A 28 -17.00 5.96 -5.64
N ARG A 29 -18.26 5.96 -5.18
CA ARG A 29 -18.63 5.81 -3.78
C ARG A 29 -19.13 4.40 -3.51
N SER A 30 -19.14 3.99 -2.24
CA SER A 30 -19.66 2.67 -1.86
C SER A 30 -21.10 2.50 -2.36
N VAL A 31 -21.39 1.35 -2.93
CA VAL A 31 -22.73 0.95 -3.32
C VAL A 31 -23.43 0.29 -2.13
N ASP A 32 -24.75 0.45 -2.05
CA ASP A 32 -25.59 -0.06 -0.96
C ASP A 32 -25.70 -1.59 -0.87
N SER A 33 -25.03 -2.33 -1.74
CA SER A 33 -24.99 -3.79 -1.73
C SER A 33 -23.62 -4.31 -1.30
N THR A 34 -23.61 -5.03 -0.23
CA THR A 34 -22.54 -5.39 0.67
C THR A 34 -21.45 -6.36 0.16
N ASP A 35 -21.49 -6.85 -1.08
CA ASP A 35 -20.62 -7.97 -1.49
C ASP A 35 -19.89 -7.83 -2.82
N SER A 36 -19.94 -6.68 -3.48
CA SER A 36 -19.35 -6.56 -4.82
C SER A 36 -18.39 -5.39 -4.93
N GLU A 37 -17.13 -5.68 -5.22
CA GLU A 37 -16.14 -4.65 -5.52
C GLU A 37 -16.51 -3.90 -6.80
N PRO A 38 -16.30 -2.57 -6.87
CA PRO A 38 -16.50 -1.79 -8.09
C PRO A 38 -15.59 -2.31 -9.20
N ARG A 39 -16.16 -2.61 -10.35
CA ARG A 39 -15.42 -3.16 -11.51
C ARG A 39 -15.77 -2.43 -12.79
N VAL A 40 -14.80 -2.34 -13.67
CA VAL A 40 -14.98 -1.88 -15.04
C VAL A 40 -14.64 -3.01 -16.00
N HIS A 41 -15.56 -3.35 -16.84
CA HIS A 41 -15.34 -4.28 -17.95
C HIS A 41 -15.08 -3.51 -19.24
N ILE A 42 -14.14 -3.98 -20.03
CA ILE A 42 -13.97 -3.57 -21.41
C ILE A 42 -14.56 -4.66 -22.30
N LEU A 43 -15.53 -4.28 -23.10
CA LEU A 43 -16.26 -5.16 -23.98
C LEU A 43 -15.85 -4.94 -25.44
N ASP A 44 -15.80 -6.01 -26.21
CA ASP A 44 -15.64 -5.95 -27.66
C ASP A 44 -16.96 -5.56 -28.36
N LYS A 45 -16.92 -5.40 -29.68
CA LYS A 45 -18.07 -5.12 -30.55
C LYS A 45 -19.20 -6.17 -30.43
N LYS A 46 -18.86 -7.39 -29.99
CA LYS A 46 -19.80 -8.50 -29.74
C LYS A 46 -20.28 -8.57 -28.29
N ASN A 47 -19.99 -7.56 -27.44
CA ASN A 47 -20.25 -7.54 -26.01
C ASN A 47 -19.51 -8.65 -25.21
N GLU A 48 -18.47 -9.25 -25.77
CA GLU A 48 -17.61 -10.17 -25.03
C GLU A 48 -16.63 -9.40 -24.15
N LYS A 49 -16.32 -9.94 -22.97
CA LYS A 49 -15.41 -9.31 -22.02
C LYS A 49 -13.96 -9.48 -22.48
N LEU A 50 -13.29 -8.38 -22.81
CA LEU A 50 -11.87 -8.37 -23.15
C LEU A 50 -10.99 -8.23 -21.90
N ALA A 51 -11.40 -7.40 -20.93
CA ALA A 51 -10.66 -7.16 -19.72
C ALA A 51 -11.60 -6.72 -18.58
N THR A 52 -11.15 -6.97 -17.34
CA THR A 52 -11.83 -6.50 -16.12
C THR A 52 -10.81 -5.79 -15.24
N TYR A 53 -11.15 -4.60 -14.77
CA TYR A 53 -10.33 -3.81 -13.87
C TYR A 53 -11.13 -3.53 -12.59
N ASN A 54 -10.55 -3.84 -11.44
CA ASN A 54 -11.09 -3.45 -10.14
C ASN A 54 -10.79 -1.98 -9.90
N ILE A 55 -11.82 -1.20 -9.55
CA ILE A 55 -11.70 0.23 -9.31
C ILE A 55 -11.83 0.48 -7.81
N PRO A 56 -10.82 1.05 -7.15
CA PRO A 56 -10.91 1.35 -5.73
C PRO A 56 -11.93 2.45 -5.46
N TYR A 57 -12.52 2.42 -4.27
CA TYR A 57 -13.40 3.49 -3.80
C TYR A 57 -12.64 4.82 -3.75
N GLY A 58 -13.31 5.91 -4.12
CA GLY A 58 -12.72 7.24 -4.20
C GLY A 58 -11.96 7.53 -5.49
N ALA A 59 -11.90 6.58 -6.43
CA ALA A 59 -11.31 6.83 -7.74
C ALA A 59 -12.21 7.73 -8.59
N TYR A 60 -11.58 8.60 -9.37
CA TYR A 60 -12.24 9.48 -10.34
C TYR A 60 -12.30 8.79 -11.69
N MET A 61 -13.50 8.55 -12.18
CA MET A 61 -13.71 7.95 -13.51
C MET A 61 -13.52 9.00 -14.59
N MET A 62 -12.59 8.76 -15.50
CA MET A 62 -12.31 9.66 -16.63
C MET A 62 -13.16 9.34 -17.86
N VAL A 63 -13.82 8.19 -17.87
CA VAL A 63 -14.59 7.69 -19.02
C VAL A 63 -15.99 7.35 -18.52
N ARG A 64 -17.02 7.71 -19.28
CA ARG A 64 -18.42 7.40 -18.94
C ARG A 64 -18.76 5.95 -19.28
N ASP A 65 -19.79 5.42 -18.60
CA ASP A 65 -20.34 4.12 -18.96
C ASP A 65 -20.80 4.11 -20.43
N GLY A 66 -20.46 3.05 -21.15
CA GLY A 66 -20.77 2.93 -22.56
C GLY A 66 -19.79 3.65 -23.51
N ALA A 67 -18.82 4.41 -23.02
CA ALA A 67 -17.85 5.09 -23.89
C ALA A 67 -16.89 4.11 -24.55
N LYS A 68 -16.42 4.48 -25.75
CA LYS A 68 -15.39 3.72 -26.48
C LYS A 68 -14.01 4.18 -26.00
N VAL A 69 -13.15 3.24 -25.68
CA VAL A 69 -11.76 3.48 -25.25
C VAL A 69 -10.79 2.76 -26.18
N LYS A 70 -9.62 3.33 -26.33
CA LYS A 70 -8.49 2.75 -27.07
C LYS A 70 -7.42 2.27 -26.09
N LYS A 71 -6.51 1.45 -26.56
CA LYS A 71 -5.34 1.04 -25.80
C LYS A 71 -4.50 2.27 -25.42
N GLY A 72 -4.29 2.48 -24.14
CA GLY A 72 -3.55 3.63 -23.60
C GLY A 72 -4.43 4.74 -23.00
N ASP A 73 -5.75 4.71 -23.20
CA ASP A 73 -6.66 5.69 -22.59
C ASP A 73 -6.74 5.50 -21.08
N ILE A 74 -6.79 6.62 -20.36
CA ILE A 74 -6.92 6.62 -18.90
C ILE A 74 -8.38 6.40 -18.55
N ILE A 75 -8.70 5.28 -17.91
CA ILE A 75 -10.07 4.92 -17.50
C ILE A 75 -10.43 5.55 -16.17
N ALA A 76 -9.51 5.53 -15.20
CA ALA A 76 -9.71 6.08 -13.88
C ALA A 76 -8.42 6.71 -13.37
N LYS A 77 -8.55 7.74 -12.52
CA LYS A 77 -7.46 8.33 -11.76
C LYS A 77 -7.76 8.18 -10.28
N ILE A 78 -6.77 7.75 -9.54
CA ILE A 78 -6.80 7.84 -8.09
C ILE A 78 -6.10 9.15 -7.77
N ILE A 79 -6.87 10.18 -7.45
CA ILE A 79 -6.27 11.35 -6.82
C ILE A 79 -5.97 10.88 -5.40
N LYS A 80 -4.72 10.66 -5.09
CA LYS A 80 -4.28 10.70 -3.70
C LYS A 80 -4.67 12.09 -3.24
N LEU A 81 -5.86 12.25 -2.63
CA LEU A 81 -6.14 13.38 -1.77
C LEU A 81 -5.05 13.30 -0.72
N GLY A 82 -4.04 14.13 -0.94
CA GLY A 82 -2.78 14.04 -0.28
C GLY A 82 -2.96 13.67 1.17
N GLU A 83 -2.29 12.67 1.58
CA GLU A 83 -1.37 12.93 2.65
C GLU A 83 -0.70 14.23 2.19
N GLY A 84 -1.13 15.34 2.86
CA GLY A 84 -0.96 16.67 2.41
C GLY A 84 0.39 16.87 1.80
N THR A 85 0.41 17.68 0.74
CA THR A 85 1.63 18.25 0.27
C THR A 85 2.82 17.49 0.82
N LYS A 86 3.61 16.85 -0.03
CA LYS A 86 4.98 16.50 0.35
C LYS A 86 5.59 17.83 0.80
N ASP A 87 5.13 18.23 1.96
CA ASP A 87 5.57 19.40 2.62
C ASP A 87 7.05 19.17 2.83
N ILE A 88 7.84 20.15 2.53
CA ILE A 88 9.28 20.18 2.82
C ILE A 88 9.52 19.79 4.29
N THR A 89 8.55 20.08 5.17
CA THR A 89 8.49 19.59 6.57
C THR A 89 8.18 18.10 6.71
N GLY A 90 7.64 17.43 5.72
CA GLY A 90 7.32 16.00 5.77
C GLY A 90 8.55 15.10 5.90
N GLY A 91 9.67 15.48 5.30
CA GLY A 91 10.93 14.73 5.40
C GLY A 91 11.55 14.78 6.81
N LEU A 92 11.63 15.95 7.43
CA LEU A 92 12.22 16.13 8.77
C LEU A 92 11.45 15.38 9.87
N PRO A 93 10.11 15.45 9.97
CA PRO A 93 9.35 14.61 10.88
C PRO A 93 9.60 13.12 10.69
N ARG A 94 9.81 12.65 9.47
CA ARG A 94 10.13 11.25 9.21
C ARG A 94 11.50 10.85 9.76
N VAL A 95 12.51 11.70 9.64
CA VAL A 95 13.82 11.48 10.26
C VAL A 95 13.71 11.39 11.78
N GLN A 96 12.92 12.29 12.38
CA GLN A 96 12.66 12.25 13.81
C GLN A 96 11.95 10.95 14.23
N GLU A 97 10.89 10.52 13.50
CA GLU A 97 10.21 9.25 13.76
C GLU A 97 11.17 8.06 13.71
N LEU A 98 12.10 8.04 12.74
CA LEU A 98 13.09 6.97 12.59
C LEU A 98 14.07 6.94 13.75
N PHE A 99 14.64 8.08 14.16
CA PHE A 99 15.60 8.15 15.27
C PHE A 99 14.94 7.93 16.64
N GLU A 100 13.68 8.32 16.81
CA GLU A 100 12.92 8.04 18.01
C GLU A 100 12.28 6.64 18.01
N ALA A 101 12.43 5.90 16.90
CA ALA A 101 11.82 4.60 16.67
C ALA A 101 10.30 4.59 16.94
N ARG A 102 9.59 5.66 16.59
CA ARG A 102 8.15 5.75 16.76
C ARG A 102 7.43 4.87 15.74
N ASN A 103 6.27 4.33 16.14
CA ASN A 103 5.38 3.67 15.18
C ASN A 103 4.77 4.73 14.25
N PRO A 104 4.98 4.62 12.94
CA PRO A 104 4.43 5.58 12.00
C PRO A 104 2.90 5.52 11.94
N LYS A 105 2.26 6.66 11.69
CA LYS A 105 0.85 6.70 11.34
C LYS A 105 0.67 6.05 9.96
N GLY A 106 -0.28 5.12 9.84
CA GLY A 106 -0.43 4.35 8.59
C GLY A 106 0.74 3.38 8.36
N LYS A 107 1.06 2.61 9.41
CA LYS A 107 2.11 1.59 9.39
C LYS A 107 1.80 0.52 8.34
N ALA A 108 2.77 0.19 7.48
CA ALA A 108 2.66 -0.94 6.58
C ALA A 108 2.67 -2.28 7.34
N ILE A 109 1.87 -3.22 6.90
CA ILE A 109 1.94 -4.62 7.36
C ILE A 109 2.99 -5.32 6.50
N LEU A 110 3.95 -5.97 7.16
CA LEU A 110 5.03 -6.71 6.53
C LEU A 110 4.79 -8.21 6.63
N SER A 111 5.30 -8.96 5.67
CA SER A 111 5.34 -10.42 5.78
C SER A 111 6.40 -10.85 6.79
N GLU A 112 6.03 -11.74 7.70
CA GLU A 112 6.97 -12.31 8.68
C GLU A 112 7.70 -13.54 8.16
N ILE A 113 7.18 -14.17 7.09
CA ILE A 113 7.73 -15.40 6.50
C ILE A 113 7.88 -15.24 4.99
N ASP A 114 8.78 -16.04 4.42
CA ASP A 114 8.89 -16.23 2.98
C ASP A 114 7.75 -17.11 2.49
N GLY A 115 7.04 -16.68 1.45
CA GLY A 115 5.91 -17.49 1.02
C GLY A 115 5.22 -16.98 -0.24
N ARG A 116 4.07 -17.59 -0.49
CA ARG A 116 3.13 -17.20 -1.53
C ARG A 116 1.88 -16.60 -0.90
N ILE A 117 1.43 -15.50 -1.46
CA ILE A 117 0.20 -14.82 -1.04
C ILE A 117 -1.02 -15.56 -1.52
N GLU A 118 -1.99 -15.72 -0.63
CA GLU A 118 -3.32 -16.24 -0.90
C GLU A 118 -4.34 -15.26 -0.31
N ILE A 119 -5.10 -14.60 -1.17
CA ILE A 119 -6.12 -13.63 -0.75
C ILE A 119 -7.44 -14.37 -0.61
N LEU A 120 -7.91 -14.51 0.62
CA LEU A 120 -9.17 -15.17 0.91
C LEU A 120 -10.35 -14.20 0.86
N PRO A 121 -11.55 -14.68 0.47
CA PRO A 121 -12.75 -13.86 0.56
C PRO A 121 -13.00 -13.43 2.01
N ALA A 122 -13.49 -12.19 2.18
CA ALA A 122 -13.67 -11.58 3.50
C ALA A 122 -14.56 -12.42 4.42
N LYS A 123 -13.99 -12.96 5.50
CA LYS A 123 -14.74 -13.69 6.53
C LYS A 123 -15.58 -12.76 7.43
N LYS A 124 -15.28 -11.48 7.50
CA LYS A 124 -15.98 -10.44 8.29
C LYS A 124 -16.17 -9.19 7.44
N LYS A 125 -17.32 -8.53 7.60
CA LYS A 125 -17.80 -7.41 6.76
C LYS A 125 -16.83 -6.21 6.53
N GLN A 126 -15.66 -6.16 7.20
CA GLN A 126 -14.74 -5.02 7.12
C GLN A 126 -13.27 -5.41 7.05
N MET A 127 -12.94 -6.71 6.97
CA MET A 127 -11.55 -7.17 6.95
C MET A 127 -11.30 -8.16 5.82
N ARG A 128 -10.19 -7.97 5.11
CA ARG A 128 -9.62 -8.96 4.18
C ARG A 128 -8.70 -9.87 4.94
N VAL A 129 -8.73 -11.15 4.59
CA VAL A 129 -7.83 -12.16 5.13
C VAL A 129 -6.78 -12.46 4.07
N ILE A 130 -5.52 -12.28 4.41
CA ILE A 130 -4.40 -12.64 3.54
C ILE A 130 -3.57 -13.69 4.25
N ASN A 131 -3.40 -14.82 3.62
CA ASN A 131 -2.50 -15.87 4.08
C ASN A 131 -1.20 -15.79 3.29
N VAL A 132 -0.09 -15.83 4.00
CA VAL A 132 1.22 -16.09 3.41
C VAL A 132 1.56 -17.54 3.72
N ARG A 133 1.60 -18.36 2.69
CA ARG A 133 1.91 -19.79 2.83
C ARG A 133 3.38 -20.02 2.50
N SER A 134 4.09 -20.68 3.41
CA SER A 134 5.51 -21.00 3.24
C SER A 134 5.74 -21.84 1.98
N LEU A 135 6.87 -21.54 1.29
CA LEU A 135 7.29 -22.32 0.11
C LEU A 135 7.92 -23.65 0.49
N THR A 136 8.40 -23.76 1.73
CA THR A 136 9.07 -24.98 2.26
C THR A 136 8.09 -25.97 2.88
N ASN A 137 7.15 -25.49 3.69
CA ASN A 137 6.16 -26.31 4.38
C ASN A 137 4.75 -25.79 4.06
N PRO A 138 3.94 -26.51 3.27
CA PRO A 138 2.58 -26.07 2.92
C PRO A 138 1.63 -25.87 4.11
N ASP A 139 1.90 -26.55 5.23
CA ASP A 139 1.10 -26.44 6.46
C ASP A 139 1.48 -25.21 7.31
N ASP A 140 2.61 -24.60 7.02
CA ASP A 140 3.06 -23.39 7.70
C ASP A 140 2.58 -22.14 6.94
N PHE A 141 1.64 -21.43 7.55
CA PHE A 141 1.08 -20.21 7.00
C PHE A 141 0.85 -19.17 8.08
N LYS A 142 0.96 -17.90 7.69
CA LYS A 142 0.65 -16.74 8.55
C LYS A 142 -0.56 -16.02 8.01
N GLU A 143 -1.56 -15.81 8.87
CA GLU A 143 -2.78 -15.07 8.54
C GLU A 143 -2.65 -13.60 8.93
N TYR A 144 -2.97 -12.71 8.00
CA TYR A 144 -3.00 -11.25 8.20
C TYR A 144 -4.42 -10.74 7.98
N LEU A 145 -4.95 -10.06 8.99
CA LEU A 145 -6.26 -9.41 8.95
C LEU A 145 -6.05 -7.95 8.57
N ILE A 146 -6.50 -7.56 7.38
CA ILE A 146 -6.27 -6.22 6.83
C ILE A 146 -7.60 -5.50 6.67
N PRO A 147 -7.76 -4.29 7.24
CA PRO A 147 -8.95 -3.47 7.04
C PRO A 147 -9.20 -3.21 5.55
N MET A 148 -10.47 -3.19 5.13
CA MET A 148 -10.85 -2.96 3.72
C MET A 148 -10.39 -1.59 3.17
N GLY A 149 -10.19 -0.60 4.06
CA GLY A 149 -9.69 0.73 3.69
C GLY A 149 -8.19 0.77 3.38
N GLU A 150 -7.42 -0.25 3.77
CA GLU A 150 -5.99 -0.29 3.49
C GLU A 150 -5.70 -0.80 2.09
N ARG A 151 -4.74 -0.18 1.45
CA ARG A 151 -4.33 -0.51 0.10
C ARG A 151 -3.29 -1.62 0.09
N LEU A 152 -3.57 -2.68 -0.67
CA LEU A 152 -2.65 -3.77 -0.86
C LEU A 152 -1.60 -3.43 -1.93
N VAL A 153 -0.35 -3.78 -1.65
CA VAL A 153 0.76 -3.70 -2.62
C VAL A 153 0.93 -5.02 -3.36
N VAL A 154 0.36 -6.09 -2.78
CA VAL A 154 0.51 -7.46 -3.26
C VAL A 154 -0.72 -7.95 -4.01
N THR A 155 -0.51 -8.91 -4.90
CA THR A 155 -1.56 -9.61 -5.66
C THR A 155 -1.62 -11.08 -5.27
N ASP A 156 -2.76 -11.70 -5.51
CA ASP A 156 -2.94 -13.13 -5.26
C ASP A 156 -1.93 -13.97 -6.06
N GLY A 157 -1.35 -14.98 -5.39
CA GLY A 157 -0.34 -15.85 -5.98
C GLY A 157 1.09 -15.27 -6.04
N LEU A 158 1.32 -14.01 -5.62
CA LEU A 158 2.64 -13.39 -5.61
C LEU A 158 3.56 -14.08 -4.60
N LYS A 159 4.82 -14.32 -4.98
CA LYS A 159 5.86 -14.75 -4.04
C LYS A 159 6.46 -13.53 -3.36
N ILE A 160 6.53 -13.58 -2.04
CA ILE A 160 7.11 -12.53 -1.20
C ILE A 160 8.14 -13.10 -0.24
N LYS A 161 9.02 -12.24 0.23
CA LYS A 161 10.02 -12.56 1.26
C LYS A 161 9.64 -11.95 2.60
N ALA A 162 10.19 -12.50 3.66
CA ALA A 162 10.08 -11.91 4.99
C ALA A 162 10.56 -10.45 4.98
N GLY A 163 9.73 -9.54 5.51
CA GLY A 163 9.96 -8.11 5.50
C GLY A 163 9.48 -7.35 4.27
N ASP A 164 8.87 -8.02 3.27
CA ASP A 164 8.22 -7.34 2.17
C ASP A 164 6.86 -6.77 2.60
N LYS A 165 6.47 -5.65 1.98
CA LYS A 165 5.20 -4.98 2.30
C LYS A 165 4.01 -5.74 1.72
N ILE A 166 3.00 -5.98 2.54
CA ILE A 166 1.68 -6.47 2.14
C ILE A 166 0.75 -5.29 1.87
N THR A 167 0.80 -4.24 2.71
CA THR A 167 0.01 -3.01 2.55
C THR A 167 0.88 -1.80 2.24
N GLU A 168 0.28 -0.76 1.66
CA GLU A 168 0.93 0.56 1.57
C GLU A 168 1.11 1.14 2.97
N GLY A 169 2.15 1.95 3.14
CA GLY A 169 2.42 2.63 4.40
C GLY A 169 3.91 2.75 4.68
N ALA A 170 4.21 3.40 5.81
CA ALA A 170 5.56 3.53 6.30
C ALA A 170 6.00 2.29 7.08
N ILE A 171 7.22 1.84 6.85
CA ILE A 171 7.79 0.70 7.59
C ILE A 171 8.23 1.17 8.97
N SER A 172 7.92 0.38 9.99
CA SER A 172 8.44 0.56 11.35
C SER A 172 9.80 -0.12 11.49
N PRO A 173 10.80 0.57 12.07
CA PRO A 173 12.10 -0.05 12.39
C PRO A 173 11.98 -1.31 13.27
N TYR A 174 11.01 -1.33 14.18
CA TYR A 174 10.75 -2.50 15.04
C TYR A 174 10.35 -3.74 14.26
N ASP A 175 9.57 -3.58 13.17
CA ASP A 175 9.17 -4.74 12.37
C ASP A 175 10.36 -5.33 11.64
N ILE A 176 11.22 -4.48 11.09
CA ILE A 176 12.44 -4.94 10.44
C ILE A 176 13.35 -5.63 11.47
N LEU A 177 13.48 -5.07 12.67
CA LEU A 177 14.27 -5.68 13.75
C LEU A 177 13.74 -7.08 14.11
N ASN A 178 12.43 -7.23 14.25
CA ASN A 178 11.81 -8.49 14.64
C ASN A 178 11.85 -9.54 13.51
N ILE A 179 11.74 -9.12 12.25
CA ILE A 179 11.65 -10.01 11.09
C ILE A 179 13.04 -10.34 10.54
N LYS A 180 13.89 -9.34 10.35
CA LYS A 180 15.18 -9.46 9.66
C LYS A 180 16.40 -9.35 10.58
N GLY A 181 16.19 -8.99 11.83
CA GLY A 181 17.25 -8.86 12.82
C GLY A 181 17.95 -7.50 12.86
N LEU A 182 18.96 -7.40 13.70
CA LEU A 182 19.63 -6.15 14.06
C LEU A 182 20.27 -5.44 12.88
N VAL A 183 21.11 -6.15 12.13
CA VAL A 183 21.88 -5.55 11.01
C VAL A 183 20.96 -4.97 9.94
N ALA A 184 19.87 -5.68 9.62
CA ALA A 184 18.89 -5.20 8.67
C ALA A 184 18.13 -3.96 9.16
N ALA A 185 17.86 -3.87 10.47
CA ALA A 185 17.23 -2.70 11.08
C ALA A 185 18.15 -1.47 11.07
N GLU A 186 19.43 -1.66 11.38
CA GLU A 186 20.44 -0.59 11.30
C GLU A 186 20.55 -0.05 9.87
N GLN A 187 20.69 -0.93 8.89
CA GLN A 187 20.76 -0.56 7.49
C GLN A 187 19.47 0.13 6.99
N PHE A 188 18.32 -0.38 7.40
CA PHE A 188 17.04 0.23 7.06
C PHE A 188 16.90 1.68 7.55
N ILE A 189 17.34 1.96 8.80
CA ILE A 189 17.29 3.32 9.36
C ILE A 189 18.27 4.21 8.60
N LEU A 190 19.50 3.76 8.35
CA LEU A 190 20.50 4.50 7.59
C LEU A 190 19.98 4.89 6.22
N GLU A 191 19.50 3.91 5.43
CA GLU A 191 19.00 4.13 4.08
C GLU A 191 17.76 5.05 4.05
N SER A 192 16.83 4.85 5.00
CA SER A 192 15.62 5.67 5.10
C SER A 192 15.92 7.13 5.43
N VAL A 193 16.86 7.39 6.34
CA VAL A 193 17.29 8.74 6.70
C VAL A 193 18.03 9.40 5.54
N GLN A 194 18.95 8.68 4.89
CA GLN A 194 19.66 9.16 3.70
C GLN A 194 18.71 9.49 2.55
N GLN A 195 17.67 8.67 2.35
CA GLN A 195 16.68 8.94 1.32
C GLN A 195 15.98 10.28 1.56
N VAL A 196 15.57 10.56 2.81
CA VAL A 196 14.92 11.84 3.16
C VAL A 196 15.84 13.03 2.88
N TYR A 197 17.13 12.93 3.25
CA TYR A 197 18.08 14.01 2.97
C TYR A 197 18.32 14.21 1.48
N ARG A 198 18.44 13.13 0.70
CA ARG A 198 18.59 13.19 -0.76
C ARG A 198 17.38 13.80 -1.45
N GLU A 199 16.17 13.52 -0.96
CA GLU A 199 14.92 14.12 -1.48
C GLU A 199 14.86 15.64 -1.24
N GLN A 200 15.70 16.17 -0.37
CA GLN A 200 15.84 17.60 -0.06
C GLN A 200 17.14 18.21 -0.60
N ASP A 201 17.82 17.52 -1.52
CA ASP A 201 19.10 17.95 -2.09
C ASP A 201 20.20 18.19 -1.05
N VAL A 202 20.11 17.55 0.12
CA VAL A 202 21.11 17.62 1.18
C VAL A 202 21.98 16.38 1.16
N THR A 203 23.30 16.56 1.08
CA THR A 203 24.27 15.48 1.10
C THR A 203 24.84 15.33 2.51
N VAL A 204 24.56 14.20 3.16
CA VAL A 204 25.10 13.84 4.48
C VAL A 204 25.97 12.61 4.35
N ASN A 205 27.12 12.58 4.98
CA ASN A 205 27.96 11.38 4.99
C ASN A 205 27.34 10.33 5.92
N ASP A 206 27.31 9.08 5.45
CA ASP A 206 26.72 7.94 6.16
C ASP A 206 27.24 7.78 7.57
N LYS A 207 28.52 8.08 7.83
CA LYS A 207 29.16 7.97 9.15
C LYS A 207 28.47 8.78 10.23
N HIS A 208 27.88 9.91 9.90
CA HIS A 208 27.15 10.72 10.88
C HIS A 208 25.88 10.01 11.35
N ILE A 209 25.18 9.37 10.43
CA ILE A 209 23.95 8.61 10.70
C ILE A 209 24.31 7.29 11.41
N GLU A 210 25.34 6.59 10.94
CA GLU A 210 25.81 5.34 11.53
C GLU A 210 26.15 5.48 13.03
N ILE A 211 26.77 6.59 13.44
CA ILE A 211 27.07 6.86 14.85
C ILE A 211 25.79 6.94 15.68
N ILE A 212 24.75 7.60 15.16
CA ILE A 212 23.46 7.74 15.84
C ILE A 212 22.79 6.36 15.92
N VAL A 213 22.74 5.65 14.82
CA VAL A 213 22.14 4.31 14.72
C VAL A 213 22.82 3.35 15.69
N LYS A 214 24.16 3.35 15.75
CA LYS A 214 24.93 2.55 16.71
C LYS A 214 24.53 2.84 18.16
N GLN A 215 24.26 4.10 18.49
CA GLN A 215 23.80 4.45 19.85
C GLN A 215 22.37 3.99 20.12
N MET A 216 21.49 3.97 19.12
CA MET A 216 20.11 3.47 19.27
C MET A 216 20.08 2.00 19.66
N PHE A 217 20.98 1.18 19.10
CA PHE A 217 21.05 -0.26 19.36
C PHE A 217 22.06 -0.66 20.45
N ARG A 218 22.59 0.30 21.20
CA ARG A 218 23.58 0.04 22.23
C ARG A 218 23.06 -0.79 23.40
N LYS A 219 21.76 -0.68 23.73
CA LYS A 219 21.16 -1.31 24.89
C LYS A 219 20.21 -2.41 24.48
N VAL A 220 20.21 -3.50 25.23
CA VAL A 220 19.26 -4.60 25.09
C VAL A 220 18.43 -4.74 26.35
N ARG A 221 17.18 -5.17 26.21
CA ARG A 221 16.33 -5.54 27.34
C ARG A 221 16.54 -7.02 27.63
N ILE A 222 16.99 -7.32 28.84
CA ILE A 222 17.09 -8.69 29.30
C ILE A 222 15.67 -9.18 29.61
N VAL A 223 15.22 -10.22 28.92
CA VAL A 223 13.91 -10.84 29.10
C VAL A 223 14.01 -11.99 30.09
N ASP A 224 15.10 -12.74 30.02
CA ASP A 224 15.41 -13.84 30.93
C ASP A 224 16.88 -13.70 31.32
N SER A 225 17.16 -13.71 32.64
CA SER A 225 18.51 -13.59 33.16
C SER A 225 19.27 -14.91 33.19
N GLY A 226 18.62 -16.03 32.82
CA GLY A 226 19.16 -17.38 33.03
C GLY A 226 19.13 -17.81 34.51
N ALA A 227 19.32 -19.09 34.75
CA ALA A 227 19.49 -19.66 36.09
C ALA A 227 20.95 -19.59 36.50
#